data_dfeb914ec9c271dc413c2f008dac4281
#
_entry.id   dfeb914ec9c271dc413c2f008dac4281
#
_cell.length_a   1.000
_cell.length_b   1.000
_cell.length_c   1.000
_cell.angle_alpha   90.00
_cell.angle_beta   90.00
_cell.angle_gamma   90.00
#
_symmetry.space_group_name_H-M   'P 1'
#
loop_
_entity.id
_entity.type
_entity.pdbx_description
1 polymer ?
#
loop_
_entity_poly.entity_id
_entity_poly.type
_entity_poly.pdbx_seq_one_letter_code
_entity_poly.pdbx_strand_id
1 'polypeptide(L)'
;MKKRTIYWWVPLFIGCLIYTSFRTDYLIYNKLLGNLFTPLTSADTFLERVIIFSLPGGLWAMSYSILIFHIRKDKTFRTIIWSLIIPFIGVFSEIGQFYFLIPGTFDVMDLIMYIVAPSLVIRLIL
;
A
#
# COMPACT_ATOMS: atom_id res chain seq x y z
N MET A 1 -17.87 13.12 -4.56
CA MET A 1 -17.14 11.92 -5.00
C MET A 1 -16.20 12.20 -6.16
N LYS A 2 -16.67 12.93 -7.18
CA LYS A 2 -15.99 13.06 -8.47
C LYS A 2 -14.55 13.59 -8.41
N LYS A 3 -14.26 14.62 -7.61
CA LYS A 3 -12.91 15.20 -7.54
C LYS A 3 -11.94 14.36 -6.71
N ARG A 4 -12.43 13.69 -5.66
CA ARG A 4 -11.58 12.91 -4.75
C ARG A 4 -11.08 11.61 -5.38
N THR A 5 -11.89 11.00 -6.24
CA THR A 5 -11.53 9.72 -6.88
C THR A 5 -10.59 9.88 -8.07
N ILE A 6 -10.44 11.10 -8.62
CA ILE A 6 -9.47 11.37 -9.68
C ILE A 6 -8.03 11.21 -9.18
N TYR A 7 -7.79 11.43 -7.90
CA TYR A 7 -6.44 11.41 -7.32
C TYR A 7 -5.99 10.03 -6.84
N TRP A 8 -6.53 8.95 -7.42
CA TRP A 8 -6.16 7.57 -7.06
C TRP A 8 -4.66 7.30 -7.22
N TRP A 9 -4.02 7.97 -8.15
CA TRP A 9 -2.60 7.79 -8.46
C TRP A 9 -1.67 8.46 -7.42
N VAL A 10 -2.15 9.41 -6.63
CA VAL A 10 -1.31 10.16 -5.69
C VAL A 10 -0.73 9.26 -4.60
N PRO A 11 -1.51 8.44 -3.88
CA PRO A 11 -0.93 7.51 -2.92
C PRO A 11 0.01 6.49 -3.55
N LEU A 12 -0.31 6.02 -4.75
CA LEU A 12 0.55 5.10 -5.50
C LEU A 12 1.91 5.74 -5.79
N PHE A 13 1.91 6.96 -6.27
CA PHE A 13 3.12 7.69 -6.59
C PHE A 13 3.97 7.95 -5.34
N ILE A 14 3.35 8.38 -4.24
CA ILE A 14 4.04 8.60 -2.96
C ILE A 14 4.65 7.29 -2.45
N GLY A 15 3.91 6.19 -2.50
CA GLY A 15 4.43 4.88 -2.11
C GLY A 15 5.63 4.45 -2.94
N CYS A 16 5.58 4.66 -4.25
CA CYS A 16 6.69 4.37 -5.14
C CYS A 16 7.91 5.26 -4.85
N LEU A 17 7.70 6.54 -4.54
CA LEU A 17 8.80 7.45 -4.15
C LEU A 17 9.49 6.97 -2.87
N ILE A 18 8.74 6.55 -1.87
CA ILE A 18 9.30 6.04 -0.61
C ILE A 18 10.14 4.79 -0.90
N TYR A 19 9.63 3.85 -1.68
CA TYR A 19 10.38 2.65 -2.07
C TYR A 19 11.65 3.00 -2.83
N THR A 20 11.57 3.86 -3.82
CA THR A 20 12.72 4.26 -4.63
C THR A 20 13.78 4.99 -3.80
N SER A 21 13.34 5.80 -2.83
CA SER A 21 14.28 6.59 -1.99
C SER A 21 14.94 5.78 -0.88
N PHE A 22 14.24 4.79 -0.29
CA PHE A 22 14.70 4.13 0.93
C PHE A 22 14.88 2.61 0.81
N ARG A 23 14.19 1.96 -0.14
CA ARG A 23 14.24 0.51 -0.33
C ARG A 23 14.67 0.11 -1.73
N THR A 24 15.61 0.84 -2.28
CA THR A 24 16.07 0.65 -3.68
C THR A 24 16.60 -0.75 -3.94
N ASP A 25 17.23 -1.39 -2.97
CA ASP A 25 17.82 -2.72 -3.12
C ASP A 25 16.78 -3.82 -3.37
N TYR A 26 15.52 -3.60 -3.02
CA TYR A 26 14.43 -4.55 -3.17
C TYR A 26 13.64 -4.36 -4.48
N LEU A 27 13.91 -3.30 -5.24
CA LEU A 27 13.14 -2.97 -6.43
C LEU A 27 13.69 -3.67 -7.66
N ILE A 28 12.83 -4.39 -8.36
CA ILE A 28 13.17 -5.09 -9.59
C ILE A 28 13.66 -4.12 -10.65
N TYR A 29 12.95 -3.00 -10.84
CA TYR A 29 13.34 -2.02 -11.85
C TYR A 29 14.68 -1.34 -11.53
N ASN A 30 15.03 -1.16 -10.27
CA ASN A 30 16.36 -0.64 -9.90
C ASN A 30 17.46 -1.63 -10.27
N LYS A 31 17.24 -2.92 -10.04
CA LYS A 31 18.18 -3.97 -10.45
C LYS A 31 18.33 -4.03 -11.97
N LEU A 32 17.24 -3.90 -12.70
CA LEU A 32 17.25 -3.88 -14.17
C LEU A 32 17.99 -2.67 -14.74
N LEU A 33 17.95 -1.54 -14.04
CA LEU A 33 18.65 -0.30 -14.44
C LEU A 33 20.10 -0.26 -13.95
N GLY A 34 20.63 -1.34 -13.38
CA GLY A 34 22.01 -1.39 -12.91
C GLY A 34 22.25 -0.67 -11.59
N ASN A 35 21.26 -0.65 -10.70
CA ASN A 35 21.35 -0.03 -9.37
C ASN A 35 21.62 1.48 -9.43
N LEU A 36 20.87 2.19 -10.30
CA LEU A 36 20.99 3.65 -10.43
C LEU A 36 20.59 4.40 -9.15
N PHE A 37 19.69 3.85 -8.36
CA PHE A 37 19.21 4.46 -7.14
C PHE A 37 19.88 3.84 -5.93
N THR A 38 20.21 4.66 -4.94
CA THR A 38 20.75 4.21 -3.66
C THR A 38 19.85 4.68 -2.52
N PRO A 39 19.72 3.91 -1.41
CA PRO A 39 18.93 4.34 -0.28
C PRO A 39 19.44 5.65 0.31
N LEU A 40 18.53 6.58 0.62
CA LEU A 40 18.90 7.86 1.22
C LEU A 40 19.36 7.72 2.68
N THR A 41 18.73 6.78 3.41
CA THR A 41 19.04 6.54 4.82
C THR A 41 18.59 5.13 5.21
N SER A 42 19.09 4.65 6.32
CA SER A 42 18.65 3.39 6.93
C SER A 42 17.52 3.66 7.94
N ALA A 43 16.69 2.64 8.20
CA ALA A 43 15.57 2.74 9.14
C ALA A 43 16.07 2.44 10.57
N ASP A 44 16.42 3.46 11.34
CA ASP A 44 17.00 3.32 12.68
C ASP A 44 15.97 3.46 13.80
N THR A 45 14.92 4.27 13.61
CA THR A 45 13.85 4.47 14.60
C THR A 45 12.60 3.69 14.24
N PHE A 46 11.70 3.47 15.23
CA PHE A 46 10.40 2.83 14.98
C PHE A 46 9.58 3.60 13.95
N LEU A 47 9.54 4.94 14.06
CA LEU A 47 8.79 5.78 13.12
C LEU A 47 9.34 5.65 11.70
N GLU A 48 10.66 5.66 11.54
CA GLU A 48 11.30 5.47 10.24
C GLU A 48 10.95 4.11 9.63
N ARG A 49 10.96 3.03 10.44
CA ARG A 49 10.57 1.70 9.99
C ARG A 49 9.13 1.66 9.50
N VAL A 50 8.20 2.27 10.23
CA VAL A 50 6.80 2.34 9.81
C VAL A 50 6.66 3.07 8.48
N ILE A 51 7.31 4.21 8.32
CA ILE A 51 7.23 5.02 7.10
C ILE A 51 7.86 4.28 5.92
N ILE A 52 9.01 3.65 6.11
CA ILE A 52 9.76 3.02 5.02
C ILE A 52 9.18 1.66 4.63
N PHE A 53 8.76 0.85 5.60
CA PHE A 53 8.39 -0.54 5.36
C PHE A 53 6.88 -0.77 5.30
N SER A 54 6.08 -0.04 6.07
CA SER A 54 4.65 -0.30 6.19
C SER A 54 3.78 0.71 5.43
N LEU A 55 4.14 1.99 5.45
CA LEU A 55 3.37 3.04 4.82
C LEU A 55 3.18 2.86 3.30
N PRO A 56 4.21 2.45 2.51
CA PRO A 56 4.01 2.23 1.07
C PRO A 56 2.93 1.21 0.75
N GLY A 57 2.87 0.10 1.47
CA GLY A 57 1.83 -0.92 1.30
C GLY A 57 0.44 -0.36 1.55
N GLY A 58 0.27 0.43 2.62
CA GLY A 58 -0.98 1.12 2.93
C GLY A 58 -1.36 2.13 1.85
N LEU A 59 -0.42 2.89 1.35
CA LEU A 59 -0.65 3.86 0.26
C LEU A 59 -1.07 3.17 -1.03
N TRP A 60 -0.49 2.03 -1.36
CA TRP A 60 -0.88 1.24 -2.54
C TRP A 60 -2.28 0.67 -2.39
N ALA A 61 -2.63 0.14 -1.21
CA ALA A 61 -3.99 -0.33 -0.92
C ALA A 61 -5.01 0.81 -1.00
N MET A 62 -4.67 1.98 -0.49
CA MET A 62 -5.49 3.18 -0.58
C MET A 62 -5.72 3.59 -2.03
N SER A 63 -4.67 3.61 -2.85
CA SER A 63 -4.73 3.94 -4.27
C SER A 63 -5.67 2.97 -5.00
N TYR A 64 -5.54 1.68 -4.76
CA TYR A 64 -6.43 0.68 -5.34
C TYR A 64 -7.89 0.92 -4.97
N SER A 65 -8.17 1.16 -3.70
CA SER A 65 -9.54 1.41 -3.24
C SER A 65 -10.14 2.65 -3.91
N ILE A 66 -9.39 3.74 -3.98
CA ILE A 66 -9.84 4.97 -4.66
C ILE A 66 -10.10 4.70 -6.15
N LEU A 67 -9.19 3.94 -6.80
CA LEU A 67 -9.32 3.60 -8.21
C LEU A 67 -10.61 2.81 -8.49
N ILE A 68 -10.96 1.86 -7.65
CA ILE A 68 -12.20 1.08 -7.82
C ILE A 68 -13.42 1.99 -7.75
N PHE A 69 -13.49 2.90 -6.77
CA PHE A 69 -14.58 3.88 -6.72
C PHE A 69 -14.59 4.80 -7.93
N HIS A 70 -13.41 5.17 -8.44
CA HIS A 70 -13.30 6.00 -9.64
C HIS A 70 -13.85 5.29 -10.88
N ILE A 71 -13.50 4.01 -11.07
CA ILE A 71 -13.94 3.22 -12.22
C ILE A 71 -15.42 2.94 -12.16
N ARG A 72 -15.93 2.51 -11.01
CA ARG A 72 -17.33 2.10 -10.87
C ARG A 72 -18.29 3.27 -10.74
N LYS A 73 -17.84 4.41 -10.28
CA LYS A 73 -18.60 5.66 -10.15
C LYS A 73 -19.88 5.54 -9.31
N ASP A 74 -19.93 4.58 -8.39
CA ASP A 74 -21.05 4.40 -7.48
C ASP A 74 -20.55 4.11 -6.06
N LYS A 75 -21.48 4.06 -5.10
CA LYS A 75 -21.19 3.81 -3.69
C LYS A 75 -21.96 2.60 -3.16
N THR A 76 -22.22 1.63 -4.04
CA THR A 76 -22.96 0.43 -3.66
C THR A 76 -22.13 -0.50 -2.79
N PHE A 77 -22.78 -1.40 -2.07
CA PHE A 77 -22.13 -2.43 -1.27
C PHE A 77 -21.17 -3.29 -2.13
N ARG A 78 -21.58 -3.58 -3.35
CA ARG A 78 -20.76 -4.33 -4.31
C ARG A 78 -19.44 -3.61 -4.61
N THR A 79 -19.49 -2.29 -4.81
CA THR A 79 -18.27 -1.49 -5.05
C THR A 79 -17.37 -1.46 -3.83
N ILE A 80 -17.93 -1.39 -2.63
CA ILE A 80 -17.17 -1.47 -1.39
C ILE A 80 -16.42 -2.81 -1.32
N ILE A 81 -17.09 -3.93 -1.62
CA ILE A 81 -16.44 -5.24 -1.63
C ILE A 81 -15.29 -5.28 -2.64
N TRP A 82 -15.50 -4.80 -3.86
CA TRP A 82 -14.44 -4.75 -4.88
C TRP A 82 -13.25 -3.90 -4.43
N SER A 83 -13.50 -2.79 -3.74
CA SER A 83 -12.44 -1.91 -3.25
C SER A 83 -11.60 -2.53 -2.13
N LEU A 84 -12.10 -3.59 -1.49
CA LEU A 84 -11.41 -4.26 -0.39
C LEU A 84 -10.66 -5.52 -0.81
N ILE A 85 -10.73 -5.95 -2.08
CA ILE A 85 -10.11 -7.21 -2.53
C ILE A 85 -8.60 -7.21 -2.32
N ILE A 86 -7.89 -6.19 -2.83
CA ILE A 86 -6.43 -6.11 -2.67
C ILE A 86 -6.03 -5.91 -1.19
N PRO A 87 -6.69 -5.02 -0.43
CA PRO A 87 -6.42 -4.96 1.02
C PRO A 87 -6.62 -6.29 1.75
N PHE A 88 -7.66 -7.05 1.42
CA PHE A 88 -7.84 -8.38 2.01
C PHE A 88 -6.73 -9.36 1.64
N ILE A 89 -6.28 -9.34 0.39
CA ILE A 89 -5.13 -10.15 -0.03
C ILE A 89 -3.90 -9.78 0.81
N GLY A 90 -3.67 -8.49 1.06
CA GLY A 90 -2.61 -8.03 1.94
C GLY A 90 -2.74 -8.58 3.36
N VAL A 91 -3.94 -8.49 3.95
CA VAL A 91 -4.20 -9.03 5.30
C VAL A 91 -3.95 -10.54 5.34
N PHE A 92 -4.47 -11.29 4.38
CA PHE A 92 -4.25 -12.74 4.32
C PHE A 92 -2.79 -13.10 4.11
N SER A 93 -2.05 -12.31 3.33
CA SER A 93 -0.60 -12.50 3.17
C SER A 93 0.14 -12.34 4.50
N GLU A 94 -0.20 -11.32 5.29
CA GLU A 94 0.40 -11.12 6.61
C GLU A 94 0.09 -12.26 7.57
N ILE A 95 -1.15 -12.74 7.58
CA ILE A 95 -1.54 -13.90 8.39
C ILE A 95 -0.79 -15.15 7.93
N GLY A 96 -0.67 -15.36 6.62
CA GLY A 96 0.10 -16.47 6.07
C GLY A 96 1.57 -16.42 6.45
N GLN A 97 2.18 -15.24 6.47
CA GLN A 97 3.56 -15.05 6.93
C GLN A 97 3.71 -15.35 8.42
N PHE A 98 2.73 -14.98 9.23
CA PHE A 98 2.70 -15.29 10.65
C PHE A 98 2.74 -16.81 10.91
N TYR A 99 2.01 -17.59 10.12
CA TYR A 99 1.96 -19.06 10.22
C TYR A 99 3.02 -19.76 9.36
N PHE A 100 3.94 -19.05 8.75
CA PHE A 100 4.99 -19.57 7.87
C PHE A 100 4.47 -20.30 6.62
N LEU A 101 3.23 -20.01 6.20
CA LEU A 101 2.64 -20.58 4.99
C LEU A 101 3.07 -19.85 3.73
N ILE A 102 3.43 -18.57 3.85
CA ILE A 102 3.86 -17.69 2.76
C ILE A 102 5.26 -17.15 3.10
N PRO A 103 6.19 -17.08 2.11
CA PRO A 103 7.50 -16.48 2.34
C PRO A 103 7.41 -15.01 2.75
N GLY A 104 8.25 -14.60 3.66
CA GLY A 104 8.32 -13.23 4.15
C GLY A 104 8.23 -13.15 5.67
N THR A 105 8.34 -11.93 6.19
CA THR A 105 8.32 -11.66 7.63
C THR A 105 7.01 -10.97 8.01
N PHE A 106 6.32 -11.53 9.01
CA PHE A 106 5.10 -10.92 9.56
C PHE A 106 5.43 -9.58 10.22
N ASP A 107 4.62 -8.56 9.91
CA ASP A 107 4.73 -7.25 10.52
C ASP A 107 3.33 -6.74 10.87
N VAL A 108 3.10 -6.49 12.17
CA VAL A 108 1.83 -5.98 12.68
C VAL A 108 1.47 -4.62 12.05
N MET A 109 2.46 -3.77 11.78
CA MET A 109 2.23 -2.47 11.18
C MET A 109 1.74 -2.59 9.74
N ASP A 110 2.24 -3.56 8.97
CA ASP A 110 1.73 -3.85 7.62
C ASP A 110 0.27 -4.26 7.69
N LEU A 111 -0.08 -5.13 8.62
CA LEU A 111 -1.47 -5.56 8.84
C LEU A 111 -2.37 -4.37 9.17
N ILE A 112 -1.93 -3.50 10.08
CA ILE A 112 -2.67 -2.29 10.46
C ILE A 112 -2.87 -1.39 9.23
N MET A 113 -1.86 -1.19 8.42
CA MET A 113 -1.93 -0.34 7.22
C MET A 113 -2.92 -0.89 6.20
N TYR A 114 -2.96 -2.21 5.99
CA TYR A 114 -3.93 -2.83 5.06
C TYR A 114 -5.37 -2.72 5.54
N ILE A 115 -5.61 -2.55 6.84
CA ILE A 115 -6.94 -2.35 7.41
C ILE A 115 -7.32 -0.86 7.41
N VAL A 116 -6.43 0.00 7.87
CA VAL A 116 -6.69 1.43 8.08
C VAL A 116 -6.84 2.17 6.76
N ALA A 117 -5.95 1.92 5.79
CA ALA A 117 -5.94 2.68 4.54
C ALA A 117 -7.26 2.56 3.75
N PRO A 118 -7.78 1.36 3.44
CA PRO A 118 -9.06 1.25 2.75
C PRO A 118 -10.24 1.75 3.60
N SER A 119 -10.18 1.59 4.91
CA SER A 119 -11.22 2.10 5.80
C SER A 119 -11.34 3.62 5.74
N LEU A 120 -10.20 4.31 5.69
CA LEU A 120 -10.18 5.77 5.50
C LEU A 120 -10.78 6.17 4.14
N VAL A 121 -10.44 5.46 3.08
CA VAL A 121 -10.99 5.72 1.75
C VAL A 121 -12.50 5.58 1.75
N ILE A 122 -13.01 4.49 2.28
CA ILE A 122 -14.45 4.24 2.36
C ILE A 122 -15.14 5.36 3.15
N ARG A 123 -14.59 5.71 4.30
CA ARG A 123 -15.14 6.77 5.14
C ARG A 123 -15.16 8.14 4.43
N LEU A 124 -14.11 8.47 3.70
CA LEU A 124 -14.01 9.77 3.02
C LEU A 124 -14.88 9.85 1.77
N ILE A 125 -15.09 8.73 1.08
CA ILE A 125 -15.91 8.67 -0.13
C ILE A 125 -17.41 8.57 0.20
N LEU A 126 -17.75 7.78 1.19
CA LEU A 126 -19.14 7.62 1.64
C LEU A 126 -19.53 8.76 2.57
#